data_5565d98c1293319eccee064ab03f5e6e
#
_entry.id   5565d98c1293319eccee064ab03f5e6e
#
_cell.length_a   1.000
_cell.length_b   1.000
_cell.length_c   1.000
_cell.angle_alpha   90.00
_cell.angle_beta   90.00
_cell.angle_gamma   90.00
#
_symmetry.space_group_name_H-M   'P 1'
#
loop_
_entity.id
_entity.type
_entity.pdbx_description
1 polymer ?
#
loop_
_entity_poly.entity_id
_entity_poly.type
_entity_poly.pdbx_seq_one_letter_code
_entity_poly.pdbx_strand_id
1 'polypeptide(L)' 'MIINVKTIPNSSISKIEKISEKNYKARIKSPPKNNKANIELINLLAKEFNISVKLIKIKNPASKNKIIEIMIK' A
#
# COMPACT_ATOMS: atom_id res chain seq x y z
N MET A 1 0.99 -13.71 2.96
CA MET A 1 0.07 -12.91 3.79
C MET A 1 -0.73 -11.98 2.89
N ILE A 2 -2.02 -11.94 3.09
CA ILE A 2 -2.90 -11.04 2.31
C ILE A 2 -3.45 -9.97 3.26
N ILE A 3 -3.33 -8.72 2.86
CA ILE A 3 -3.91 -7.60 3.61
C ILE A 3 -4.75 -6.73 2.70
N ASN A 4 -5.67 -5.98 3.29
CA ASN A 4 -6.49 -5.02 2.57
C ASN A 4 -6.00 -3.62 2.92
N VAL A 5 -5.75 -2.80 1.91
CA VAL A 5 -5.26 -1.44 2.10
C VAL A 5 -6.17 -0.45 1.40
N LYS A 6 -6.76 0.45 2.17
CA LYS A 6 -7.51 1.57 1.61
C LYS A 6 -6.54 2.70 1.35
N THR A 7 -6.45 3.15 0.09
CA THR A 7 -5.54 4.22 -0.29
C THR A 7 -6.26 5.55 -0.34
N ILE A 8 -5.60 6.60 0.17
CA ILE A 8 -6.09 7.97 0.13
C ILE A 8 -5.03 8.80 -0.60
N PRO A 9 -5.20 9.03 -1.91
CA PRO A 9 -4.23 9.80 -2.68
C PRO A 9 -4.33 11.30 -2.41
N ASN A 10 -3.39 12.06 -2.94
CA ASN A 10 -3.33 13.51 -2.80
C ASN A 10 -3.32 13.96 -1.34
N SER A 11 -2.74 13.17 -0.46
CA SER A 11 -2.61 13.51 0.96
C SER A 11 -1.40 14.40 1.18
N SER A 12 -1.41 15.16 2.25
CA SER A 12 -0.28 16.02 2.61
C SER A 12 0.89 15.23 3.21
N ILE A 13 0.64 13.99 3.64
CA ILE A 13 1.66 13.12 4.22
C ILE A 13 1.58 11.73 3.62
N SER A 14 2.68 10.98 3.73
CA SER A 14 2.73 9.57 3.39
C SER A 14 2.77 8.77 4.68
N LYS A 15 1.75 7.94 4.92
CA LYS A 15 1.63 7.23 6.18
C LYS A 15 0.81 5.96 6.03
N ILE A 16 1.26 4.89 6.69
CA ILE A 16 0.51 3.64 6.81
C ILE A 16 -0.07 3.56 8.21
N GLU A 17 -1.37 3.29 8.30
CA GLU A 17 -2.05 3.11 9.59
C GLU A 17 -2.68 1.73 9.62
N LYS A 18 -2.42 0.97 10.67
CA LYS A 18 -3.04 -0.33 10.87
C LYS A 18 -4.41 -0.12 11.51
N ILE A 19 -5.46 -0.58 10.84
CA ILE A 19 -6.83 -0.44 11.34
C ILE A 19 -7.21 -1.69 12.14
N SER A 20 -6.90 -2.87 11.60
CA SER A 20 -7.12 -4.14 12.27
C SER A 20 -6.08 -5.12 11.75
N GLU A 21 -6.19 -6.38 12.13
CA GLU A 21 -5.16 -7.38 11.84
C GLU A 21 -4.75 -7.44 10.37
N LYS A 22 -5.72 -7.37 9.46
CA LYS A 22 -5.46 -7.46 8.03
C LYS A 22 -5.94 -6.25 7.25
N ASN A 23 -6.28 -5.16 7.93
CA ASN A 23 -6.80 -3.96 7.29
C ASN A 23 -5.94 -2.76 7.63
N TYR A 24 -5.50 -2.06 6.59
CA TYR A 24 -4.63 -0.90 6.71
C TYR A 24 -5.20 0.27 5.93
N LYS A 25 -4.78 1.46 6.29
CA LYS A 25 -5.08 2.69 5.56
C LYS A 25 -3.75 3.32 5.16
N ALA A 26 -3.62 3.68 3.89
CA ALA A 26 -2.40 4.30 3.38
C ALA A 26 -2.71 5.70 2.87
N ARG A 27 -2.09 6.70 3.48
CA ARG A 27 -2.14 8.08 2.99
C ARG A 27 -0.98 8.25 2.02
N ILE A 28 -1.30 8.66 0.80
CA ILE A 28 -0.35 8.72 -0.30
C ILE A 28 -0.29 10.15 -0.82
N LYS A 29 0.91 10.72 -0.93
CA LYS A 29 1.09 12.07 -1.46
C LYS A 29 0.83 12.14 -2.96
N SER A 30 1.20 11.11 -3.68
CA SER A 30 1.07 11.08 -5.13
C SER A 30 -0.38 11.06 -5.58
N PRO A 31 -0.69 11.65 -6.76
CA PRO A 31 -2.01 11.53 -7.35
C PRO A 31 -2.23 10.11 -7.88
N PRO A 32 -3.50 9.69 -8.07
CA PRO A 32 -3.81 8.35 -8.56
C PRO A 32 -3.67 8.26 -10.08
N LYS A 33 -2.52 8.64 -10.62
CA LYS A 33 -2.25 8.55 -12.06
C LYS A 33 -0.84 8.06 -12.33
N ASN A 34 -0.67 7.46 -13.49
CA ASN A 34 0.61 6.98 -13.99
C ASN A 34 1.29 6.01 -13.03
N ASN A 35 0.49 5.26 -12.28
CA ASN A 35 0.98 4.25 -11.35
C ASN A 35 1.82 4.81 -10.19
N LYS A 36 1.90 6.12 -10.04
CA LYS A 36 2.73 6.75 -9.01
C LYS A 36 2.26 6.40 -7.60
N ALA A 37 0.96 6.42 -7.36
CA ALA A 37 0.41 6.10 -6.05
C ALA A 37 0.71 4.64 -5.68
N ASN A 38 0.66 3.73 -6.64
CA ASN A 38 0.95 2.33 -6.39
C ASN A 38 2.42 2.11 -6.03
N ILE A 39 3.32 2.82 -6.71
CA ILE A 39 4.75 2.74 -6.41
C ILE A 39 5.02 3.26 -5.00
N GLU A 40 4.43 4.39 -4.65
CA GLU A 40 4.59 4.96 -3.32
C GLU A 40 4.03 4.03 -2.26
N LEU A 41 2.87 3.41 -2.52
CA LEU A 41 2.25 2.46 -1.60
C LEU A 41 3.17 1.27 -1.33
N ILE A 42 3.74 0.69 -2.39
CA ILE A 42 4.65 -0.44 -2.26
C ILE A 42 5.86 -0.06 -1.40
N ASN A 43 6.43 1.12 -1.63
CA ASN A 43 7.58 1.58 -0.85
C ASN A 43 7.22 1.79 0.62
N LEU A 44 6.05 2.35 0.89
CA LEU A 44 5.58 2.54 2.26
C LEU A 44 5.38 1.21 2.98
N LEU A 45 4.77 0.25 2.30
CA LEU A 45 4.54 -1.08 2.87
C LEU A 45 5.85 -1.82 3.13
N ALA A 46 6.79 -1.74 2.19
CA ALA A 46 8.10 -2.36 2.35
C ALA A 46 8.81 -1.82 3.59
N LYS A 47 8.71 -0.52 3.81
CA LYS A 47 9.31 0.13 4.96
C LYS A 47 8.59 -0.26 6.25
N GLU A 48 7.27 -0.30 6.20
CA GLU A 48 6.46 -0.64 7.37
C GLU A 48 6.72 -2.06 7.85
N PHE A 49 6.82 -3.01 6.92
CA PHE A 49 7.06 -4.41 7.24
C PHE A 49 8.54 -4.79 7.24
N ASN A 50 9.41 -3.85 6.91
CA ASN A 50 10.85 -4.06 6.85
C ASN A 50 11.22 -5.23 5.93
N ILE A 51 10.69 -5.18 4.71
CA ILE A 51 10.92 -6.20 3.69
C ILE A 51 11.24 -5.56 2.35
N SER A 52 11.70 -6.38 1.40
CA SER A 52 11.99 -5.91 0.04
C SER A 52 10.69 -5.58 -0.71
N VAL A 53 10.72 -4.55 -1.56
CA VAL A 53 9.58 -4.23 -2.44
C VAL A 53 9.22 -5.39 -3.35
N LYS A 54 10.17 -6.27 -3.65
CA LYS A 54 9.93 -7.44 -4.50
C LYS A 54 8.96 -8.44 -3.90
N LEU A 55 8.77 -8.38 -2.59
CA LEU A 55 7.88 -9.30 -1.87
C LEU A 55 6.45 -8.77 -1.77
N ILE A 56 6.18 -7.62 -2.35
CA ILE A 56 4.86 -6.98 -2.26
C ILE A 56 4.22 -6.95 -3.64
N LYS A 57 2.99 -7.46 -3.73
CA LYS A 57 2.25 -7.50 -4.98
C LYS A 57 0.86 -6.92 -4.78
N ILE A 58 0.47 -5.96 -5.64
CA ILE A 58 -0.87 -5.39 -5.63
C ILE A 58 -1.73 -6.19 -6.60
N LYS A 59 -2.81 -6.77 -6.09
CA LYS A 59 -3.69 -7.62 -6.89
C LYS A 59 -4.68 -6.84 -7.75
N ASN A 60 -5.08 -5.65 -7.31
CA ASN A 60 -6.08 -4.83 -8.01
C ASN A 60 -5.66 -3.36 -8.02
N PRO A 61 -4.63 -3.00 -8.79
CA PRO A 61 -4.00 -1.67 -8.70
C PRO A 61 -4.92 -0.50 -9.07
N ALA A 62 -6.00 -0.73 -9.80
CA ALA A 62 -6.89 0.35 -10.22
C ALA A 62 -7.92 0.74 -9.15
N SER A 63 -8.06 -0.05 -8.09
CA SER A 63 -9.04 0.19 -7.04
C SER A 63 -8.45 0.99 -5.88
N LYS A 64 -9.29 1.78 -5.20
CA LYS A 64 -8.90 2.47 -3.97
C LYS A 64 -8.71 1.49 -2.82
N ASN A 65 -9.52 0.43 -2.79
CA ASN A 65 -9.40 -0.64 -1.80
C ASN A 65 -8.57 -1.74 -2.44
N LYS A 66 -7.31 -1.80 -2.08
CA LYS A 66 -6.36 -2.70 -2.73
C LYS A 66 -6.14 -3.95 -1.90
N ILE A 67 -6.07 -5.07 -2.61
CA ILE A 67 -5.69 -6.34 -2.02
C ILE A 67 -4.20 -6.50 -2.27
N ILE A 68 -3.44 -6.63 -1.19
CA ILE A 68 -1.99 -6.70 -1.24
C ILE A 68 -1.53 -8.07 -0.78
N GLU A 69 -0.73 -8.72 -1.60
CA GLU A 69 -0.09 -9.98 -1.23
C GLU A 69 1.35 -9.69 -0.81
N ILE A 70 1.69 -10.12 0.39
CA ILE A 70 3.05 -9.98 0.92
C ILE A 70 3.63 -11.38 1.01
N MET A 71 4.67 -11.64 0.21
CA MET A 71 5.27 -12.96 0.07
C MET A 71 6.38 -13.15 1.10
N ILE A 72 5.99 -13.28 2.36
CA ILE A 72 6.92 -13.58 3.45
C ILE A 72 6.60 -14.96 4.01
N LYS A 73 7.63 -15.58 4.54
CA LYS A 73 7.48 -16.91 5.15
C LYS A 73 7.06 -16.81 6.61
#